data_1063dbd8636006039567a40efe04abf5
#
_entry.id   1063dbd8636006039567a40efe04abf5
#
_cell.length_a   1.000
_cell.length_b   1.000
_cell.length_c   1.000
_cell.angle_alpha   90.00
_cell.angle_beta   90.00
_cell.angle_gamma   90.00
#
_symmetry.space_group_name_H-M   'P 1'
#
loop_
_entity.id
_entity.type
_entity.pdbx_description
1 polymer ?
#
loop_
_entity_poly.entity_id
_entity_poly.type
_entity_poly.pdbx_seq_one_letter_code
_entity_poly.pdbx_strand_id
1 'polypeptide(L)'
;ALLNQKEIMAHARDYSGNFEVDYKIHGFEDLHLHASLGAQYTSTQQSDEISKYSYSNNYFGWAGMTHYWKYNMIGNAYAQYAHKFGVHDIDVMAGAEQSHYHRHGYNQGFGTDEYLKEHNPVLNEETGYYNWQHNPSKRSEQEWANHNSLVSYFGRLNYNLLDRYLITATFRAAGSSRFAKGHKWGYFPSAAFAWKINNEG
;
A
#
# COMPACT_ATOMS: atom_id res chain seq x y z
N ALA A 1 1.61 -27.22 27.68
CA ALA A 1 3.10 -27.25 27.63
C ALA A 1 3.68 -27.01 26.24
N LEU A 2 3.00 -27.40 25.13
CA LEU A 2 3.51 -27.19 23.75
C LEU A 2 3.50 -25.70 23.33
N LEU A 3 2.59 -24.88 23.85
CA LEU A 3 2.44 -23.47 23.53
C LEU A 3 3.63 -22.58 23.97
N ASN A 4 4.38 -22.99 24.97
CA ASN A 4 5.52 -22.24 25.50
C ASN A 4 6.87 -22.55 24.81
N GLN A 5 6.85 -23.34 23.73
CA GLN A 5 8.07 -23.74 23.02
C GLN A 5 8.34 -22.92 21.75
N LYS A 6 7.42 -22.05 21.40
CA LYS A 6 7.54 -21.11 20.29
C LYS A 6 7.16 -19.72 20.77
N GLU A 7 8.04 -18.76 20.52
CA GLU A 7 7.81 -17.35 20.80
C GLU A 7 7.93 -16.55 19.51
N ILE A 8 6.97 -15.67 19.27
CA ILE A 8 6.96 -14.74 18.15
C ILE A 8 6.69 -13.36 18.73
N MET A 9 7.64 -12.46 18.56
CA MET A 9 7.48 -11.07 18.94
C MET A 9 7.58 -10.17 17.70
N ALA A 10 6.67 -9.21 17.58
CA ALA A 10 6.70 -8.24 16.49
C ALA A 10 6.52 -6.83 17.04
N HIS A 11 7.40 -5.94 16.61
CA HIS A 11 7.32 -4.50 16.86
C HIS A 11 7.12 -3.78 15.55
N ALA A 12 5.99 -3.10 15.40
CA ALA A 12 5.69 -2.27 14.24
C ALA A 12 5.61 -0.79 14.66
N ARG A 13 6.17 0.08 13.83
CA ARG A 13 6.06 1.53 13.94
C ARG A 13 5.52 2.06 12.64
N ASP A 14 4.37 2.73 12.72
CA ASP A 14 3.69 3.31 11.58
C ASP A 14 3.67 4.84 11.72
N TYR A 15 4.07 5.52 10.65
CA TYR A 15 3.99 6.96 10.53
C TYR A 15 3.19 7.27 9.27
N SER A 16 2.16 8.09 9.39
CA SER A 16 1.35 8.52 8.25
C SER A 16 1.04 10.00 8.34
N GLY A 17 0.94 10.61 7.16
CA GLY A 17 0.56 12.00 7.04
C GLY A 17 -0.08 12.23 5.68
N ASN A 18 -0.98 13.21 5.62
CA ASN A 18 -1.59 13.67 4.40
C ASN A 18 -1.61 15.19 4.36
N PHE A 19 -1.49 15.71 3.15
CA PHE A 19 -1.61 17.12 2.83
C PHE A 19 -2.61 17.27 1.70
N GLU A 20 -3.51 18.23 1.82
CA GLU A 20 -4.58 18.48 0.85
C GLU A 20 -4.76 19.98 0.65
N VAL A 21 -4.93 20.39 -0.59
CA VAL A 21 -5.18 21.77 -0.99
C VAL A 21 -6.34 21.79 -1.96
N ASP A 22 -7.34 22.60 -1.62
CA ASP A 22 -8.43 23.00 -2.49
C ASP A 22 -8.33 24.48 -2.80
N TYR A 23 -8.30 24.82 -4.08
CA TYR A 23 -8.18 26.18 -4.53
C TYR A 23 -9.28 26.56 -5.53
N LYS A 24 -10.09 27.55 -5.17
CA LYS A 24 -11.03 28.22 -6.08
C LYS A 24 -10.34 29.38 -6.76
N ILE A 25 -10.39 29.42 -8.09
CA ILE A 25 -9.76 30.49 -8.83
C ILE A 25 -10.56 31.77 -8.67
N HIS A 26 -9.94 32.78 -8.06
CA HIS A 26 -10.56 34.09 -7.87
C HIS A 26 -10.94 34.75 -9.22
N GLY A 27 -12.20 35.16 -9.35
CA GLY A 27 -12.76 35.71 -10.60
C GLY A 27 -13.20 34.63 -11.60
N PHE A 28 -12.99 33.36 -11.32
CA PHE A 28 -13.48 32.23 -12.12
C PHE A 28 -13.89 31.08 -11.17
N GLU A 29 -14.90 31.39 -10.36
CA GLU A 29 -15.27 30.53 -9.20
C GLU A 29 -15.86 29.15 -9.58
N ASP A 30 -16.23 28.99 -10.84
CA ASP A 30 -16.69 27.70 -11.39
C ASP A 30 -15.57 26.66 -11.54
N LEU A 31 -14.30 27.09 -11.49
CA LEU A 31 -13.14 26.21 -11.61
C LEU A 31 -12.46 26.01 -10.27
N HIS A 32 -12.43 24.76 -9.85
CA HIS A 32 -11.78 24.29 -8.64
C HIS A 32 -10.56 23.45 -9.00
N LEU A 33 -9.47 23.68 -8.31
CA LEU A 33 -8.27 22.87 -8.37
C LEU A 33 -8.07 22.14 -7.05
N HIS A 34 -7.84 20.86 -7.13
CA HIS A 34 -7.56 20.02 -5.98
C HIS A 34 -6.23 19.32 -6.13
N ALA A 35 -5.46 19.25 -5.06
CA ALA A 35 -4.26 18.43 -4.99
C ALA A 35 -4.14 17.79 -3.61
N SER A 36 -3.81 16.51 -3.55
CA SER A 36 -3.53 15.83 -2.30
C SER A 36 -2.29 14.96 -2.40
N LEU A 37 -1.59 14.83 -1.28
CA LEU A 37 -0.43 13.97 -1.10
C LEU A 37 -0.55 13.25 0.23
N GLY A 38 -0.57 11.91 0.18
CA GLY A 38 -0.51 11.04 1.34
C GLY A 38 0.78 10.25 1.36
N ALA A 39 1.37 10.06 2.53
CA ALA A 39 2.54 9.23 2.73
C ALA A 39 2.39 8.38 3.99
N GLN A 40 2.82 7.13 3.90
CA GLN A 40 2.87 6.20 5.02
C GLN A 40 4.22 5.49 5.03
N TYR A 41 4.83 5.42 6.19
CA TYR A 41 6.04 4.66 6.44
C TYR A 41 5.79 3.67 7.57
N THR A 42 6.11 2.40 7.35
CA THR A 42 6.05 1.34 8.36
C THR A 42 7.41 0.71 8.51
N SER A 43 7.90 0.58 9.74
CA SER A 43 9.04 -0.26 10.09
C SER A 43 8.57 -1.40 10.98
N THR A 44 8.86 -2.65 10.61
CA THR A 44 8.48 -3.82 11.38
C THR A 44 9.70 -4.68 11.62
N GLN A 45 9.90 -5.03 12.88
CA GLN A 45 10.89 -6.02 13.31
C GLN A 45 10.13 -7.16 13.98
N GLN A 46 10.36 -8.37 13.50
CA GLN A 46 9.76 -9.59 14.02
C GLN A 46 10.88 -10.57 14.39
N SER A 47 10.82 -11.13 15.59
CA SER A 47 11.63 -12.26 16.01
C SER A 47 10.78 -13.51 16.14
N ASP A 48 11.29 -14.63 15.64
CA ASP A 48 10.69 -15.96 15.75
C ASP A 48 11.69 -16.86 16.45
N GLU A 49 11.29 -17.45 17.57
CA GLU A 49 12.16 -18.34 18.35
C GLU A 49 11.43 -19.65 18.63
N ILE A 50 12.13 -20.77 18.38
CA ILE A 50 11.64 -22.11 18.67
C ILE A 50 12.68 -22.80 19.55
N SER A 51 12.25 -23.20 20.75
CA SER A 51 13.11 -23.91 21.71
C SER A 51 13.64 -25.20 21.14
N LYS A 52 14.87 -25.56 21.50
CA LYS A 52 15.45 -26.91 21.22
C LYS A 52 14.68 -28.06 21.84
N TYR A 53 13.79 -27.79 22.78
CA TYR A 53 12.92 -28.80 23.39
C TYR A 53 11.61 -28.99 22.63
N SER A 54 11.41 -28.26 21.53
CA SER A 54 10.18 -28.30 20.75
C SER A 54 10.16 -29.47 19.77
N TYR A 55 9.14 -30.29 19.88
CA TYR A 55 8.87 -31.35 18.90
C TYR A 55 8.57 -30.79 17.50
N SER A 56 8.01 -29.56 17.41
CA SER A 56 7.62 -28.96 16.14
C SER A 56 8.79 -28.71 15.19
N ASN A 57 10.01 -28.68 15.68
CA ASN A 57 11.25 -28.52 14.90
C ASN A 57 12.24 -29.67 15.15
N ASN A 58 11.74 -30.89 15.34
CA ASN A 58 12.55 -32.10 15.58
C ASN A 58 13.62 -31.92 16.68
N TYR A 59 13.34 -31.13 17.69
CA TYR A 59 14.24 -30.80 18.80
C TYR A 59 15.54 -30.08 18.41
N PHE A 60 15.57 -29.37 17.26
CA PHE A 60 16.77 -28.69 16.82
C PHE A 60 16.84 -27.21 17.28
N GLY A 61 15.71 -26.65 17.68
CA GLY A 61 15.63 -25.20 17.96
C GLY A 61 15.77 -24.35 16.70
N TRP A 62 15.33 -23.12 16.78
CA TRP A 62 15.49 -22.14 15.70
C TRP A 62 15.32 -20.74 16.24
N ALA A 63 16.09 -19.80 15.73
CA ALA A 63 15.93 -18.38 16.01
C ALA A 63 16.06 -17.59 14.70
N GLY A 64 15.14 -16.70 14.47
CA GLY A 64 15.15 -15.85 13.29
C GLY A 64 14.65 -14.45 13.56
N MET A 65 15.06 -13.52 12.72
CA MET A 65 14.58 -12.16 12.71
C MET A 65 14.27 -11.73 11.30
N THR A 66 13.13 -11.09 11.16
CA THR A 66 12.75 -10.38 9.94
C THR A 66 12.64 -8.88 10.26
N HIS A 67 13.33 -8.07 9.50
CA HIS A 67 13.18 -6.63 9.58
C HIS A 67 12.81 -6.10 8.20
N TYR A 68 11.73 -5.32 8.10
CA TYR A 68 11.32 -4.74 6.84
C TYR A 68 10.73 -3.35 7.00
N TRP A 69 10.83 -2.59 5.92
CA TRP A 69 10.29 -1.25 5.78
C TRP A 69 9.34 -1.19 4.60
N LYS A 70 8.25 -0.48 4.78
CA LYS A 70 7.27 -0.16 3.73
C LYS A 70 7.14 1.34 3.59
N TYR A 71 7.14 1.79 2.35
CA TYR A 71 6.77 3.16 1.98
C TYR A 71 5.58 3.07 1.05
N ASN A 72 4.56 3.82 1.35
CA ASN A 72 3.40 4.00 0.48
C ASN A 72 3.17 5.50 0.30
N MET A 73 3.21 5.95 -0.94
CA MET A 73 2.94 7.34 -1.30
C MET A 73 1.82 7.35 -2.32
N ILE A 74 0.85 8.20 -2.13
CA ILE A 74 -0.24 8.45 -3.06
C ILE A 74 -0.41 9.95 -3.24
N GLY A 75 -0.45 10.40 -4.49
CA GLY A 75 -0.72 11.78 -4.84
C GLY A 75 -1.77 11.83 -5.92
N ASN A 76 -2.69 12.77 -5.83
CA ASN A 76 -3.63 13.07 -6.88
C ASN A 76 -3.77 14.59 -7.07
N ALA A 77 -4.11 14.96 -8.29
CA ALA A 77 -4.49 16.32 -8.61
C ALA A 77 -5.58 16.29 -9.68
N TYR A 78 -6.57 17.15 -9.54
CA TYR A 78 -7.63 17.31 -10.54
C TYR A 78 -8.11 18.76 -10.62
N ALA A 79 -8.67 19.10 -11.78
CA ALA A 79 -9.45 20.29 -12.00
C ALA A 79 -10.91 19.91 -12.19
N GLN A 80 -11.81 20.65 -11.59
CA GLN A 80 -13.26 20.49 -11.73
C GLN A 80 -13.87 21.84 -12.13
N TYR A 81 -14.63 21.83 -13.22
CA TYR A 81 -15.40 22.95 -13.70
C TYR A 81 -16.88 22.64 -13.60
N ALA A 82 -17.63 23.45 -12.88
CA ALA A 82 -19.08 23.30 -12.71
C ALA A 82 -19.78 24.62 -12.99
N HIS A 83 -20.66 24.63 -13.99
CA HIS A 83 -21.41 25.81 -14.37
C HIS A 83 -22.80 25.48 -14.90
N LYS A 84 -23.76 26.38 -14.60
CA LYS A 84 -25.13 26.27 -15.05
C LYS A 84 -25.45 27.35 -16.09
N PHE A 85 -25.72 26.93 -17.32
CA PHE A 85 -26.09 27.79 -18.46
C PHE A 85 -27.60 27.67 -18.71
N GLY A 86 -28.42 28.43 -18.00
CA GLY A 86 -29.86 28.34 -18.14
C GLY A 86 -30.39 26.95 -17.76
N VAL A 87 -30.83 26.18 -18.77
CA VAL A 87 -31.35 24.80 -18.57
C VAL A 87 -30.28 23.73 -18.61
N HIS A 88 -29.04 24.08 -18.90
CA HIS A 88 -27.90 23.17 -18.98
C HIS A 88 -27.06 23.31 -17.73
N ASP A 89 -26.83 22.21 -17.03
CA ASP A 89 -25.96 22.13 -15.86
C ASP A 89 -24.83 21.15 -16.18
N ILE A 90 -23.60 21.62 -16.16
CA ILE A 90 -22.39 20.89 -16.57
C ILE A 90 -21.42 20.85 -15.41
N ASP A 91 -20.93 19.64 -15.09
CA ASP A 91 -19.83 19.41 -14.16
C ASP A 91 -18.81 18.50 -14.84
N VAL A 92 -17.63 19.01 -15.11
CA VAL A 92 -16.52 18.29 -15.75
C VAL A 92 -15.35 18.25 -14.81
N MET A 93 -14.78 17.06 -14.63
CA MET A 93 -13.58 16.86 -13.83
C MET A 93 -12.55 16.06 -14.64
N ALA A 94 -11.30 16.48 -14.58
CA ALA A 94 -10.18 15.73 -15.14
C ALA A 94 -8.97 15.80 -14.21
N GLY A 95 -8.25 14.69 -14.08
CA GLY A 95 -7.13 14.63 -13.17
C GLY A 95 -6.22 13.43 -13.38
N ALA A 96 -5.20 13.37 -12.54
CA ALA A 96 -4.24 12.29 -12.49
C ALA A 96 -4.00 11.85 -11.05
N GLU A 97 -3.67 10.58 -10.89
CA GLU A 97 -3.31 9.96 -9.62
C GLU A 97 -2.05 9.12 -9.82
N GLN A 98 -1.15 9.17 -8.87
CA GLN A 98 0.02 8.30 -8.83
C GLN A 98 0.14 7.69 -7.45
N SER A 99 0.35 6.37 -7.39
CA SER A 99 0.74 5.70 -6.17
C SER A 99 2.07 4.98 -6.37
N HIS A 100 2.88 5.00 -5.32
CA HIS A 100 4.17 4.33 -5.29
C HIS A 100 4.27 3.53 -4.00
N TYR A 101 4.51 2.24 -4.14
CA TYR A 101 4.72 1.31 -3.04
C TYR A 101 6.11 0.72 -3.13
N HIS A 102 6.84 0.78 -2.04
CA HIS A 102 8.14 0.14 -1.90
C HIS A 102 8.18 -0.62 -0.58
N ARG A 103 8.64 -1.86 -0.61
CA ARG A 103 8.90 -2.69 0.54
C ARG A 103 10.23 -3.36 0.37
N HIS A 104 11.10 -3.25 1.35
CA HIS A 104 12.37 -3.96 1.39
C HIS A 104 12.64 -4.45 2.81
N GLY A 105 13.48 -5.43 2.93
CA GLY A 105 13.83 -5.98 4.22
C GLY A 105 14.82 -7.10 4.09
N TYR A 106 15.14 -7.68 5.21
CA TYR A 106 16.01 -8.83 5.30
C TYR A 106 15.48 -9.83 6.33
N ASN A 107 15.79 -11.08 6.09
CA ASN A 107 15.59 -12.17 7.02
C ASN A 107 16.95 -12.67 7.50
N GLN A 108 17.06 -12.95 8.78
CA GLN A 108 18.24 -13.53 9.39
C GLN A 108 17.80 -14.72 10.22
N GLY A 109 18.54 -15.81 10.22
CA GLY A 109 18.15 -16.97 11.01
C GLY A 109 19.26 -17.99 11.22
N PHE A 110 19.07 -18.80 12.23
CA PHE A 110 19.87 -19.96 12.58
C PHE A 110 18.95 -21.19 12.56
N GLY A 111 19.27 -22.18 11.73
CA GLY A 111 18.26 -23.15 11.32
C GLY A 111 18.28 -24.51 11.97
N THR A 112 19.40 -25.02 12.44
CA THR A 112 19.48 -26.41 13.02
C THR A 112 20.55 -26.51 14.10
N ASP A 113 20.44 -27.52 14.94
CA ASP A 113 21.45 -27.81 15.99
C ASP A 113 22.83 -28.08 15.38
N GLU A 114 22.88 -28.67 14.19
CA GLU A 114 24.11 -28.92 13.44
C GLU A 114 24.73 -27.59 12.93
N TYR A 115 23.94 -26.74 12.39
CA TYR A 115 24.37 -25.38 11.99
C TYR A 115 24.84 -24.59 13.23
N LEU A 116 24.13 -24.70 14.34
CA LEU A 116 24.42 -24.01 15.57
C LEU A 116 25.73 -24.51 16.22
N LYS A 117 26.03 -25.81 16.15
CA LYS A 117 27.30 -26.37 16.60
C LYS A 117 28.49 -25.86 15.78
N GLU A 118 28.33 -25.75 14.48
CA GLU A 118 29.36 -25.27 13.57
C GLU A 118 29.61 -23.75 13.73
N HIS A 119 28.59 -23.01 14.09
CA HIS A 119 28.64 -21.54 14.14
C HIS A 119 28.68 -20.95 15.54
N ASN A 120 28.66 -21.81 16.55
CA ASN A 120 28.86 -21.50 17.95
C ASN A 120 27.98 -20.35 18.53
N PRO A 121 26.66 -20.34 18.35
CA PRO A 121 25.79 -19.44 19.06
C PRO A 121 25.70 -19.82 20.54
N VAL A 122 25.57 -18.84 21.40
CA VAL A 122 25.41 -19.09 22.83
C VAL A 122 23.96 -19.49 23.12
N LEU A 123 23.79 -20.72 23.58
CA LEU A 123 22.50 -21.18 24.07
C LEU A 123 22.24 -20.59 25.45
N ASN A 124 21.12 -19.94 25.63
CA ASN A 124 20.61 -19.63 26.97
C ASN A 124 19.93 -20.91 27.53
N GLU A 125 20.57 -21.55 28.48
CA GLU A 125 20.09 -22.83 29.04
C GLU A 125 18.79 -22.71 29.84
N GLU A 126 18.51 -21.55 30.42
CA GLU A 126 17.28 -21.27 31.17
C GLU A 126 16.07 -21.19 30.26
N THR A 127 16.19 -20.50 29.12
CA THR A 127 15.09 -20.32 28.17
C THR A 127 15.04 -21.40 27.10
N GLY A 128 16.13 -22.10 26.86
CA GLY A 128 16.27 -23.05 25.74
C GLY A 128 16.39 -22.42 24.37
N TYR A 129 16.57 -21.06 24.32
CA TYR A 129 16.73 -20.31 23.08
C TYR A 129 18.18 -19.95 22.82
N TYR A 130 18.54 -19.80 21.55
CA TYR A 130 19.87 -19.36 21.15
C TYR A 130 19.96 -17.85 21.06
N ASN A 131 21.05 -17.30 21.61
CA ASN A 131 21.32 -15.87 21.49
C ASN A 131 22.04 -15.57 20.17
N TRP A 132 21.30 -15.27 19.15
CA TRP A 132 21.79 -14.99 17.79
C TRP A 132 22.50 -13.62 17.65
N GLN A 133 22.46 -12.78 18.66
CA GLN A 133 23.16 -11.48 18.65
C GLN A 133 24.69 -11.62 18.78
N HIS A 134 25.17 -12.77 19.28
CA HIS A 134 26.57 -12.96 19.60
C HIS A 134 27.47 -13.39 18.43
N ASN A 135 26.92 -13.77 17.28
CA ASN A 135 27.75 -14.15 16.13
C ASN A 135 27.25 -13.57 14.80
N PRO A 136 27.46 -12.27 14.57
CA PRO A 136 26.95 -11.58 13.38
C PRO A 136 27.58 -12.06 12.06
N SER A 137 28.70 -12.76 12.09
CA SER A 137 29.44 -13.14 10.88
C SER A 137 29.00 -14.46 10.22
N LYS A 138 28.09 -15.22 10.86
CA LYS A 138 27.75 -16.60 10.42
C LYS A 138 26.25 -16.89 10.38
N ARG A 139 25.42 -15.88 10.20
CA ARG A 139 23.96 -16.00 10.05
C ARG A 139 23.59 -16.07 8.56
N SER A 140 22.55 -16.81 8.25
CA SER A 140 21.93 -16.72 6.94
C SER A 140 21.21 -15.37 6.82
N GLU A 141 21.53 -14.61 5.80
CA GLU A 141 20.92 -13.32 5.52
C GLU A 141 20.37 -13.33 4.11
N GLN A 142 19.09 -13.03 3.98
CA GLN A 142 18.42 -12.91 2.70
C GLN A 142 17.78 -11.53 2.60
N GLU A 143 18.32 -10.72 1.73
CA GLU A 143 17.70 -9.44 1.37
C GLU A 143 16.62 -9.64 0.31
N TRP A 144 15.59 -8.83 0.41
CA TRP A 144 14.52 -8.80 -0.58
C TRP A 144 13.92 -7.40 -0.72
N ALA A 145 13.51 -7.07 -1.92
CA ALA A 145 12.83 -5.82 -2.21
C ALA A 145 11.67 -6.04 -3.18
N ASN A 146 10.60 -5.31 -2.97
CA ASN A 146 9.43 -5.29 -3.84
C ASN A 146 8.97 -3.84 -4.01
N HIS A 147 8.75 -3.43 -5.23
CA HIS A 147 8.25 -2.10 -5.55
C HIS A 147 7.18 -2.18 -6.63
N ASN A 148 6.21 -1.31 -6.55
CA ASN A 148 5.25 -1.11 -7.62
C ASN A 148 4.81 0.35 -7.70
N SER A 149 4.44 0.76 -8.89
CA SER A 149 3.87 2.06 -9.16
C SER A 149 2.62 1.92 -10.00
N LEU A 150 1.62 2.69 -9.66
CA LEU A 150 0.39 2.85 -10.42
C LEU A 150 0.25 4.32 -10.80
N VAL A 151 -0.04 4.58 -12.05
CA VAL A 151 -0.39 5.92 -12.57
C VAL A 151 -1.74 5.81 -13.23
N SER A 152 -2.63 6.74 -12.95
CA SER A 152 -3.92 6.79 -13.62
C SER A 152 -4.32 8.21 -14.00
N TYR A 153 -4.97 8.33 -15.13
CA TYR A 153 -5.64 9.53 -15.59
C TYR A 153 -7.13 9.27 -15.61
N PHE A 154 -7.91 10.23 -15.16
CA PHE A 154 -9.35 10.08 -15.10
C PHE A 154 -10.07 11.36 -15.53
N GLY A 155 -11.26 11.17 -16.04
CA GLY A 155 -12.18 12.24 -16.37
C GLY A 155 -13.61 11.83 -16.09
N ARG A 156 -14.44 12.80 -15.72
CA ARG A 156 -15.86 12.64 -15.49
C ARG A 156 -16.62 13.82 -16.07
N LEU A 157 -17.69 13.54 -16.74
CA LEU A 157 -18.68 14.51 -17.18
C LEU A 157 -20.02 14.15 -16.53
N ASN A 158 -20.59 15.08 -15.80
CA ASN A 158 -22.00 15.07 -15.42
C ASN A 158 -22.70 16.18 -16.19
N TYR A 159 -23.77 15.82 -16.86
CA TYR A 159 -24.58 16.75 -17.61
C TYR A 159 -26.05 16.58 -17.22
N ASN A 160 -26.69 17.68 -16.83
CA ASN A 160 -28.08 17.71 -16.45
C ASN A 160 -28.81 18.70 -17.35
N LEU A 161 -29.79 18.23 -18.10
CA LEU A 161 -30.62 19.02 -18.99
C LEU A 161 -32.03 19.18 -18.40
N LEU A 162 -32.48 20.43 -18.27
CA LEU A 162 -33.83 20.79 -17.79
C LEU A 162 -34.16 20.26 -16.37
N ASP A 163 -33.14 19.88 -15.60
CA ASP A 163 -33.29 19.13 -14.35
C ASP A 163 -34.12 17.81 -14.50
N ARG A 164 -34.12 17.24 -15.71
CA ARG A 164 -34.86 16.03 -16.11
C ARG A 164 -33.96 14.92 -16.60
N TYR A 165 -33.04 15.25 -17.50
CA TYR A 165 -32.18 14.27 -18.15
C TYR A 165 -30.77 14.38 -17.64
N LEU A 166 -30.32 13.34 -16.94
CA LEU A 166 -28.97 13.30 -16.37
C LEU A 166 -28.14 12.29 -17.12
N ILE A 167 -26.97 12.73 -17.59
CA ILE A 167 -25.97 11.88 -18.23
C ILE A 167 -24.70 11.97 -17.41
N THR A 168 -24.14 10.83 -17.06
CA THR A 168 -22.80 10.75 -16.47
C THR A 168 -21.93 9.90 -17.39
N ALA A 169 -20.76 10.39 -17.74
CA ALA A 169 -19.74 9.65 -18.45
C ALA A 169 -18.44 9.72 -17.67
N THR A 170 -17.77 8.59 -17.53
CA THR A 170 -16.45 8.52 -16.88
C THR A 170 -15.47 7.77 -17.77
N PHE A 171 -14.22 8.16 -17.69
CA PHE A 171 -13.12 7.47 -18.33
C PHE A 171 -11.93 7.43 -17.37
N ARG A 172 -11.32 6.23 -17.22
CA ARG A 172 -10.08 6.06 -16.49
C ARG A 172 -9.10 5.26 -17.32
N ALA A 173 -7.89 5.75 -17.46
CA ALA A 173 -6.74 5.02 -17.97
C ALA A 173 -5.78 4.77 -16.81
N ALA A 174 -5.46 3.50 -16.51
CA ALA A 174 -4.58 3.13 -15.41
C ALA A 174 -3.43 2.26 -15.89
N GLY A 175 -2.22 2.64 -15.54
CA GLY A 175 -0.99 1.94 -15.87
C GLY A 175 -0.29 1.43 -14.60
N SER A 176 0.11 0.15 -14.60
CA SER A 176 0.80 -0.48 -13.49
C SER A 176 2.17 -1.02 -13.89
N SER A 177 3.15 -0.81 -13.02
CA SER A 177 4.50 -1.36 -13.20
C SER A 177 4.57 -2.89 -13.07
N ARG A 178 3.52 -3.53 -12.51
CA ARG A 178 3.45 -4.98 -12.31
C ARG A 178 3.17 -5.76 -13.59
N PHE A 179 2.62 -5.10 -14.62
CA PHE A 179 2.31 -5.75 -15.89
C PHE A 179 3.50 -5.72 -16.85
N ALA A 180 3.53 -6.70 -17.74
CA ALA A 180 4.57 -6.85 -18.74
C ALA A 180 4.66 -5.62 -19.66
N LYS A 181 5.85 -5.42 -20.24
CA LYS A 181 6.09 -4.35 -21.22
C LYS A 181 5.09 -4.47 -22.39
N GLY A 182 4.41 -3.40 -22.73
CA GLY A 182 3.38 -3.38 -23.79
C GLY A 182 1.95 -3.64 -23.28
N HIS A 183 1.76 -4.14 -22.06
CA HIS A 183 0.43 -4.46 -21.49
C HIS A 183 0.18 -3.74 -20.15
N LYS A 184 0.83 -2.60 -19.95
CA LYS A 184 0.79 -1.89 -18.66
C LYS A 184 -0.48 -1.08 -18.43
N TRP A 185 -1.23 -0.77 -19.47
CA TRP A 185 -2.37 0.14 -19.44
C TRP A 185 -3.69 -0.58 -19.58
N GLY A 186 -4.64 -0.24 -18.70
CA GLY A 186 -6.05 -0.60 -18.81
C GLY A 186 -6.92 0.65 -19.00
N TYR A 187 -8.01 0.52 -19.75
CA TYR A 187 -8.94 1.59 -20.06
C TYR A 187 -10.34 1.22 -19.60
N PHE A 188 -10.97 2.10 -18.84
CA PHE A 188 -12.23 1.82 -18.15
C PHE A 188 -13.25 2.94 -18.46
N PRO A 189 -13.93 2.90 -19.61
CA PRO A 189 -15.05 3.80 -19.89
C PRO A 189 -16.30 3.34 -19.14
N SER A 190 -17.13 4.30 -18.70
CA SER A 190 -18.44 4.05 -18.11
C SER A 190 -19.39 5.17 -18.49
N ALA A 191 -20.67 4.86 -18.68
CA ALA A 191 -21.73 5.83 -18.92
C ALA A 191 -23.01 5.43 -18.19
N ALA A 192 -23.75 6.43 -17.71
CA ALA A 192 -25.04 6.26 -17.08
C ALA A 192 -26.01 7.34 -17.59
N PHE A 193 -27.29 6.98 -17.65
CA PHE A 193 -28.38 7.89 -17.98
C PHE A 193 -29.50 7.74 -16.96
N ALA A 194 -30.05 8.87 -16.52
CA ALA A 194 -31.19 8.90 -15.63
C ALA A 194 -32.23 9.94 -16.13
N TRP A 195 -33.50 9.62 -15.96
CA TRP A 195 -34.61 10.48 -16.32
C TRP A 195 -35.51 10.70 -15.09
N LYS A 196 -35.67 11.97 -14.71
CA LYS A 196 -36.54 12.40 -13.62
C LYS A 196 -37.95 12.65 -14.16
N ILE A 197 -38.78 11.62 -14.18
CA ILE A 197 -40.16 11.68 -14.73
C ILE A 197 -41.04 12.68 -13.96
N ASN A 198 -40.81 12.84 -12.66
CA ASN A 198 -41.60 13.75 -11.81
C ASN A 198 -41.45 15.25 -12.19
N ASN A 199 -40.47 15.61 -13.00
CA ASN A 199 -40.22 16.97 -13.46
C ASN A 199 -40.81 17.24 -14.86
N GLU A 200 -41.55 16.29 -15.41
CA GLU A 200 -42.35 16.45 -16.65
C GLU A 200 -43.76 16.91 -16.30
N GLY A 201 -43.91 18.15 -15.84
CA GLY A 201 -45.20 18.79 -15.63
C GLY A 201 -45.43 19.94 -16.60
#